data_dbb87db8392ee32535bcc2759611b91b
#
_entry.id   dbb87db8392ee32535bcc2759611b91b
#
_cell.length_a   1.000
_cell.length_b   1.000
_cell.length_c   1.000
_cell.angle_alpha   90.00
_cell.angle_beta   90.00
_cell.angle_gamma   90.00
#
_symmetry.space_group_name_H-M   'P 1'
#
loop_
_entity.id
_entity.type
_entity.pdbx_description
1 polymer ?
#
loop_
_entity_poly.entity_id
_entity_poly.type
_entity_poly.pdbx_seq_one_letter_code
_entity_poly.pdbx_strand_id
1 'polypeptide(L)'
;MSEYMKHILEIEKVKKEADKLMMKKIDHYEKEIALVREQAQIDIMTLEKRIEEIGKINMAHKKLNGELREDNKKLAKQIDDYVNKLRKAGLV
;
A
#
# COMPACT_ATOMS: atom_id res chain seq x y z
N MET A 1 58.46 -9.99 31.96
CA MET A 1 57.85 -9.24 30.87
C MET A 1 58.05 -7.75 31.10
N SER A 2 58.48 -7.01 30.12
CA SER A 2 58.70 -5.57 30.24
C SER A 2 57.38 -4.81 30.32
N GLU A 3 57.41 -3.63 30.91
CA GLU A 3 56.23 -2.71 30.96
C GLU A 3 55.70 -2.43 29.55
N TYR A 4 56.57 -2.26 28.55
CA TYR A 4 56.23 -2.05 27.19
C TYR A 4 55.41 -3.23 26.61
N MET A 5 55.81 -4.46 26.87
CA MET A 5 55.10 -5.67 26.41
C MET A 5 53.74 -5.82 27.07
N LYS A 6 53.62 -5.46 28.37
CA LYS A 6 52.33 -5.46 29.08
C LYS A 6 51.36 -4.49 28.46
N HIS A 7 51.78 -3.30 28.10
CA HIS A 7 50.96 -2.31 27.42
C HIS A 7 50.45 -2.77 26.05
N ILE A 8 51.35 -3.41 25.27
CA ILE A 8 50.95 -3.97 23.94
C ILE A 8 49.88 -5.04 24.13
N LEU A 9 49.97 -5.93 25.09
CA LEU A 9 49.01 -6.99 25.37
C LEU A 9 47.66 -6.41 25.82
N GLU A 10 47.67 -5.36 26.64
CA GLU A 10 46.45 -4.68 27.06
C GLU A 10 45.72 -4.02 25.85
N ILE A 11 46.46 -3.34 24.99
CA ILE A 11 45.91 -2.72 23.78
C ILE A 11 45.29 -3.76 22.87
N GLU A 12 45.98 -4.88 22.66
CA GLU A 12 45.46 -5.99 21.83
C GLU A 12 44.18 -6.59 22.42
N LYS A 13 44.11 -6.74 23.74
CA LYS A 13 42.94 -7.23 24.44
C LYS A 13 41.75 -6.29 24.26
N VAL A 14 41.95 -5.00 24.43
CA VAL A 14 40.91 -3.96 24.23
C VAL A 14 40.40 -3.95 22.80
N LYS A 15 41.29 -4.06 21.83
CA LYS A 15 40.90 -4.16 20.39
C LYS A 15 40.03 -5.37 20.12
N LYS A 16 40.39 -6.55 20.65
CA LYS A 16 39.59 -7.76 20.47
C LYS A 16 38.19 -7.62 21.06
N GLU A 17 38.11 -7.04 22.26
CA GLU A 17 36.81 -6.81 22.91
C GLU A 17 35.94 -5.81 22.14
N ALA A 18 36.57 -4.74 21.64
CA ALA A 18 35.88 -3.74 20.82
C ALA A 18 35.37 -4.35 19.51
N ASP A 19 36.19 -5.18 18.84
CA ASP A 19 35.82 -5.86 17.60
C ASP A 19 34.65 -6.83 17.82
N LYS A 20 34.67 -7.60 18.92
CA LYS A 20 33.55 -8.49 19.26
C LYS A 20 32.26 -7.73 19.48
N LEU A 21 32.33 -6.62 20.20
CA LEU A 21 31.14 -5.77 20.44
C LEU A 21 30.62 -5.18 19.16
N MET A 22 31.49 -4.70 18.29
CA MET A 22 31.12 -4.17 16.97
C MET A 22 30.45 -5.23 16.11
N MET A 23 31.00 -6.45 16.05
CA MET A 23 30.40 -7.57 15.31
C MET A 23 29.01 -7.94 15.81
N LYS A 24 28.80 -7.93 17.14
CA LYS A 24 27.48 -8.16 17.72
C LYS A 24 26.47 -7.08 17.33
N LYS A 25 26.89 -5.82 17.29
CA LYS A 25 26.05 -4.70 16.87
C LYS A 25 25.70 -4.80 15.37
N ILE A 26 26.66 -5.12 14.53
CA ILE A 26 26.43 -5.32 13.10
C ILE A 26 25.44 -6.45 12.88
N ASP A 27 25.59 -7.59 13.53
CA ASP A 27 24.68 -8.73 13.45
C ASP A 27 23.26 -8.34 13.88
N HIS A 28 23.14 -7.62 14.97
CA HIS A 28 21.85 -7.11 15.47
C HIS A 28 21.16 -6.21 14.44
N TYR A 29 21.89 -5.24 13.89
CA TYR A 29 21.34 -4.32 12.90
C TYR A 29 20.99 -5.02 11.57
N GLU A 30 21.81 -5.97 11.14
CA GLU A 30 21.50 -6.78 9.95
C GLU A 30 20.21 -7.56 10.11
N LYS A 31 19.96 -8.13 11.29
CA LYS A 31 18.70 -8.82 11.60
C LYS A 31 17.51 -7.85 11.61
N GLU A 32 17.66 -6.68 12.20
CA GLU A 32 16.63 -5.65 12.18
C GLU A 32 16.29 -5.20 10.75
N ILE A 33 17.30 -4.96 9.93
CA ILE A 33 17.12 -4.59 8.53
C ILE A 33 16.37 -5.68 7.77
N ALA A 34 16.73 -6.95 7.99
CA ALA A 34 16.06 -8.09 7.37
C ALA A 34 14.58 -8.14 7.73
N LEU A 35 14.24 -7.92 9.00
CA LEU A 35 12.86 -7.89 9.48
C LEU A 35 12.05 -6.74 8.87
N VAL A 36 12.64 -5.55 8.81
CA VAL A 36 12.00 -4.38 8.19
C VAL A 36 11.75 -4.60 6.71
N ARG A 37 12.70 -5.18 5.99
CA ARG A 37 12.54 -5.52 4.56
C ARG A 37 11.45 -6.54 4.33
N GLU A 38 11.39 -7.57 5.16
CA GLU A 38 10.35 -8.60 5.08
C GLU A 38 8.97 -7.98 5.31
N GLN A 39 8.82 -7.15 6.34
CA GLN A 39 7.57 -6.47 6.62
C GLN A 39 7.16 -5.52 5.49
N ALA A 40 8.12 -4.77 4.93
CA ALA A 40 7.86 -3.90 3.80
C ALA A 40 7.37 -4.68 2.58
N GLN A 41 7.94 -5.84 2.29
CA GLN A 41 7.48 -6.70 1.20
C GLN A 41 6.05 -7.19 1.41
N ILE A 42 5.71 -7.60 2.63
CA ILE A 42 4.34 -8.02 2.98
C ILE A 42 3.36 -6.86 2.79
N ASP A 43 3.72 -5.68 3.26
CA ASP A 43 2.89 -4.47 3.14
C ASP A 43 2.66 -4.08 1.67
N ILE A 44 3.71 -4.15 0.84
CA ILE A 44 3.62 -3.89 -0.61
C ILE A 44 2.67 -4.88 -1.27
N MET A 45 2.81 -6.17 -0.99
CA MET A 45 1.92 -7.20 -1.56
C MET A 45 0.47 -7.00 -1.14
N THR A 46 0.23 -6.62 0.11
CA THR A 46 -1.10 -6.33 0.64
C THR A 46 -1.71 -5.12 -0.06
N LEU A 47 -0.93 -4.06 -0.23
CA LEU A 47 -1.37 -2.85 -0.93
C LEU A 47 -1.65 -3.10 -2.41
N GLU A 48 -0.82 -3.89 -3.08
CA GLU A 48 -1.05 -4.27 -4.48
C GLU A 48 -2.37 -5.02 -4.66
N LYS A 49 -2.70 -5.94 -3.75
CA LYS A 49 -3.99 -6.64 -3.76
C LYS A 49 -5.15 -5.68 -3.57
N ARG A 50 -5.04 -4.73 -2.64
CA ARG A 50 -6.06 -3.71 -2.41
C ARG A 50 -6.28 -2.82 -3.63
N ILE A 51 -5.19 -2.42 -4.29
CA ILE A 51 -5.26 -1.63 -5.52
C ILE A 51 -5.99 -2.40 -6.61
N GLU A 52 -5.70 -3.68 -6.77
CA GLU A 52 -6.39 -4.54 -7.74
C GLU A 52 -7.90 -4.66 -7.43
N GLU A 53 -8.25 -4.90 -6.17
CA GLU A 53 -9.65 -4.99 -5.73
C GLU A 53 -10.41 -3.68 -5.95
N ILE A 54 -9.79 -2.55 -5.58
CA ILE A 54 -10.38 -1.22 -5.81
C ILE A 54 -10.55 -0.96 -7.31
N GLY A 55 -9.59 -1.37 -8.13
CA GLY A 55 -9.70 -1.28 -9.58
C GLY A 55 -10.91 -2.03 -10.14
N LYS A 56 -11.16 -3.24 -9.66
CA LYS A 56 -12.34 -4.04 -10.04
C LYS A 56 -13.64 -3.39 -9.60
N ILE A 57 -13.68 -2.87 -8.39
CA ILE A 57 -14.85 -2.15 -7.86
C ILE A 57 -15.12 -0.89 -8.70
N ASN A 58 -14.08 -0.13 -9.02
CA ASN A 58 -14.23 1.07 -9.85
C ASN A 58 -14.75 0.74 -11.24
N MET A 59 -14.30 -0.35 -11.86
CA MET A 59 -14.82 -0.80 -13.14
C MET A 59 -16.29 -1.18 -13.08
N ALA A 60 -16.70 -1.89 -11.99
CA ALA A 60 -18.09 -2.25 -11.76
C ALA A 60 -18.97 -1.01 -11.57
N HIS A 61 -18.50 -0.01 -10.80
CA HIS A 61 -19.20 1.26 -10.63
C HIS A 61 -19.33 2.04 -11.92
N LYS A 62 -18.28 2.06 -12.74
CA LYS A 62 -18.30 2.73 -14.05
C LYS A 62 -19.35 2.13 -14.96
N LYS A 63 -19.43 0.79 -14.99
CA LYS A 63 -20.44 0.06 -15.76
C LYS A 63 -21.86 0.38 -15.28
N LEU A 64 -22.07 0.31 -13.96
CA LEU A 64 -23.36 0.61 -13.34
C LEU A 64 -23.79 2.05 -13.60
N ASN A 65 -22.87 3.00 -13.48
CA ASN A 65 -23.13 4.41 -13.81
C ASN A 65 -23.56 4.60 -15.26
N GLY A 66 -22.92 3.88 -16.18
CA GLY A 66 -23.32 3.89 -17.59
C GLY A 66 -24.73 3.36 -17.79
N GLU A 67 -25.09 2.25 -17.16
CA GLU A 67 -26.42 1.67 -17.21
C GLU A 67 -27.49 2.62 -16.64
N LEU A 68 -27.19 3.25 -15.51
CA LEU A 68 -28.09 4.23 -14.86
C LEU A 68 -28.31 5.46 -15.75
N ARG A 69 -27.26 5.94 -16.43
CA ARG A 69 -27.40 7.05 -17.39
C ARG A 69 -28.33 6.69 -18.55
N GLU A 70 -28.21 5.49 -19.11
CA GLU A 70 -29.07 5.00 -20.16
C GLU A 70 -30.52 4.86 -19.67
N ASP A 71 -30.74 4.31 -18.48
CA ASP A 71 -32.05 4.20 -17.87
C ASP A 71 -32.67 5.57 -17.64
N ASN A 72 -31.88 6.54 -17.16
CA ASN A 72 -32.35 7.92 -16.96
C ASN A 72 -32.78 8.57 -18.27
N LYS A 73 -32.05 8.34 -19.37
CA LYS A 73 -32.43 8.84 -20.69
C LYS A 73 -33.75 8.24 -21.16
N LYS A 74 -33.94 6.93 -20.95
CA LYS A 74 -35.19 6.24 -21.32
C LYS A 74 -36.37 6.78 -20.51
N LEU A 75 -36.19 6.95 -19.22
CA LEU A 75 -37.21 7.51 -18.31
C LEU A 75 -37.56 8.95 -18.70
N ALA A 76 -36.59 9.79 -18.98
CA ALA A 76 -36.80 11.15 -19.44
C ALA A 76 -37.63 11.19 -20.72
N LYS A 77 -37.32 10.32 -21.68
CA LYS A 77 -38.09 10.18 -22.92
C LYS A 77 -39.52 9.74 -22.65
N GLN A 78 -39.75 8.77 -21.79
CA GLN A 78 -41.08 8.32 -21.39
C GLN A 78 -41.90 9.44 -20.75
N ILE A 79 -41.28 10.21 -19.87
CA ILE A 79 -41.94 11.40 -19.26
C ILE A 79 -42.35 12.40 -20.31
N ASP A 80 -41.46 12.73 -21.25
CA ASP A 80 -41.78 13.65 -22.35
C ASP A 80 -42.93 13.13 -23.23
N ASP A 81 -42.93 11.84 -23.52
CA ASP A 81 -43.99 11.21 -24.31
C ASP A 81 -45.34 11.28 -23.59
N TYR A 82 -45.38 11.03 -22.29
CA TYR A 82 -46.59 11.14 -21.48
C TYR A 82 -47.09 12.58 -21.35
N VAL A 83 -46.19 13.53 -21.14
CA VAL A 83 -46.53 14.96 -21.08
C VAL A 83 -47.15 15.42 -22.42
N ASN A 84 -46.52 15.00 -23.53
CA ASN A 84 -47.04 15.30 -24.87
C ASN A 84 -48.46 14.72 -25.11
N LYS A 85 -48.68 13.49 -24.69
CA LYS A 85 -50.01 12.87 -24.77
C LYS A 85 -51.04 13.63 -23.91
N LEU A 86 -50.69 14.05 -22.72
CA LEU A 86 -51.56 14.83 -21.86
C LEU A 86 -51.86 16.20 -22.45
N ARG A 87 -50.91 16.87 -23.06
CA ARG A 87 -51.10 18.14 -23.79
C ARG A 87 -52.04 17.98 -24.94
N LYS A 88 -51.89 16.93 -25.75
CA LYS A 88 -52.78 16.64 -26.89
C LYS A 88 -54.23 16.35 -26.44
N ALA A 89 -54.38 15.77 -25.26
CA ALA A 89 -55.67 15.50 -24.64
C ALA A 89 -56.27 16.71 -23.94
N GLY A 90 -55.57 17.83 -23.88
CA GLY A 90 -56.05 19.04 -23.20
C GLY A 90 -56.04 18.99 -21.70
N LEU A 91 -55.29 18.08 -21.10
CA LEU A 91 -55.21 17.85 -19.64
C LEU A 91 -54.11 18.63 -18.95
N VAL A 92 -53.21 19.23 -19.68
CA VAL A 92 -52.08 20.02 -19.18
C VAL A 92 -52.00 21.34 -19.91
#